data_29df5088279106e84eabde16b23a6362
#
_entry.id   29df5088279106e84eabde16b23a6362
#
_cell.length_a   1.000
_cell.length_b   1.000
_cell.length_c   1.000
_cell.angle_alpha   90.00
_cell.angle_beta   90.00
_cell.angle_gamma   90.00
#
_symmetry.space_group_name_H-M   'P 1'
#
loop_
_entity.id
_entity.type
_entity.pdbx_description
1 polymer ?
#
loop_
_entity_poly.entity_id
_entity_poly.type
_entity_poly.pdbx_seq_one_letter_code
_entity_poly.pdbx_strand_id
1 'polypeptide(L)'
;LMITGPADQRIVRAFYNAKMYKSDLSGKADSIHMNQNTGLTQLINFYDMDSEDAFSKRRHPVLWHHENQITGDSIHLISNPKTESLDSLKVFENAFIISKDSLGAGYNQISGKKLDGLFKENELHTIDVIKNAESIYFLRDADNELIGVDKSKSGKMRILVSENKINELQKINQIDGKTYPEDDFPENQRILKGFVWRKTERPRSVEDLFSEDPPLELPAIKGLGVHSPQAAFFDKSLENRVE
;
A
#
# COMPACT_ATOMS: atom_id res chain seq x y z
N LEU A 1 8.58 21.41 -7.72
CA LEU A 1 9.86 20.70 -7.63
C LEU A 1 10.97 21.68 -7.27
N MET A 2 11.77 21.36 -6.28
CA MET A 2 12.94 22.14 -5.84
C MET A 2 14.16 21.22 -5.77
N ILE A 3 15.26 21.62 -6.37
CA ILE A 3 16.52 20.88 -6.37
C ILE A 3 17.60 21.78 -5.79
N THR A 4 18.32 21.32 -4.80
CA THR A 4 19.41 22.06 -4.13
C THR A 4 20.64 21.17 -3.96
N GLY A 5 21.83 21.79 -3.81
CA GLY A 5 23.10 21.08 -3.66
C GLY A 5 23.86 20.86 -4.98
N PRO A 6 25.16 20.47 -4.90
CA PRO A 6 25.96 20.11 -6.07
C PRO A 6 25.46 18.83 -6.74
N ALA A 7 25.93 18.54 -7.96
CA ALA A 7 25.40 17.48 -8.82
C ALA A 7 25.43 16.06 -8.19
N ASP A 8 26.41 15.81 -7.35
CA ASP A 8 26.62 14.55 -6.63
C ASP A 8 25.99 14.47 -5.23
N GLN A 9 25.38 15.58 -4.77
CA GLN A 9 24.85 15.71 -3.41
C GLN A 9 23.49 16.42 -3.43
N ARG A 10 22.66 16.11 -4.41
CA ARG A 10 21.38 16.79 -4.58
C ARG A 10 20.38 16.42 -3.49
N ILE A 11 19.64 17.44 -3.07
CA ILE A 11 18.40 17.27 -2.31
C ILE A 11 17.26 17.70 -3.22
N VAL A 12 16.38 16.76 -3.51
CA VAL A 12 15.19 16.96 -4.34
C VAL A 12 13.96 17.00 -3.45
N ARG A 13 13.12 18.00 -3.62
CA ARG A 13 11.82 18.10 -2.94
C ARG A 13 10.72 18.36 -3.94
N ALA A 14 9.77 17.46 -4.01
CA ALA A 14 8.55 17.60 -4.80
C ALA A 14 7.36 17.78 -3.84
N PHE A 15 6.46 18.68 -4.18
CA PHE A 15 5.29 19.03 -3.36
C PHE A 15 4.03 19.00 -4.21
N TYR A 16 2.89 18.86 -3.54
CA TYR A 16 1.54 18.86 -4.12
C TYR A 16 1.31 17.70 -5.09
N ASN A 17 0.91 16.56 -4.53
CA ASN A 17 0.61 15.37 -5.30
C ASN A 17 1.84 14.86 -6.09
N ALA A 18 2.97 14.77 -5.38
CA ALA A 18 4.24 14.37 -5.97
C ALA A 18 4.23 12.89 -6.38
N LYS A 19 4.80 12.60 -7.53
CA LYS A 19 4.95 11.25 -8.07
C LYS A 19 6.43 10.93 -8.29
N MET A 20 6.80 9.66 -8.11
CA MET A 20 8.11 9.12 -8.48
C MET A 20 7.94 7.85 -9.30
N TYR A 21 8.88 7.61 -10.20
CA TYR A 21 8.87 6.44 -11.08
C TYR A 21 10.28 5.88 -11.25
N LYS A 22 10.37 4.56 -11.11
CA LYS A 22 11.47 3.69 -11.52
C LYS A 22 10.82 2.41 -12.06
N SER A 23 11.49 1.63 -12.88
CA SER A 23 10.91 0.47 -13.58
C SER A 23 10.20 -0.54 -12.68
N ASP A 24 10.78 -0.80 -11.51
CA ASP A 24 10.34 -1.75 -10.49
C ASP A 24 9.61 -1.11 -9.31
N LEU A 25 9.79 0.20 -9.12
CA LEU A 25 9.32 0.95 -7.98
C LEU A 25 8.69 2.27 -8.40
N SER A 26 7.49 2.55 -7.97
CA SER A 26 6.85 3.85 -8.16
C SER A 26 6.15 4.29 -6.88
N GLY A 27 5.97 5.59 -6.72
CA GLY A 27 5.37 6.14 -5.51
C GLY A 27 4.64 7.44 -5.76
N LYS A 28 3.73 7.74 -4.84
CA LYS A 28 2.94 8.97 -4.83
C LYS A 28 2.71 9.43 -3.40
N ALA A 29 2.80 10.73 -3.17
CA ALA A 29 2.54 11.35 -1.87
C ALA A 29 2.22 12.84 -2.05
N ASP A 30 1.76 13.50 -0.98
CA ASP A 30 1.66 14.96 -0.98
C ASP A 30 3.04 15.60 -1.18
N SER A 31 4.07 14.99 -0.61
CA SER A 31 5.44 15.46 -0.74
C SER A 31 6.41 14.29 -0.80
N ILE A 32 7.42 14.40 -1.67
CA ILE A 32 8.52 13.46 -1.79
C ILE A 32 9.82 14.22 -1.60
N HIS A 33 10.62 13.82 -0.60
CA HIS A 33 11.94 14.37 -0.34
C HIS A 33 12.99 13.29 -0.59
N MET A 34 13.97 13.58 -1.42
CA MET A 34 15.09 12.69 -1.71
C MET A 34 16.41 13.41 -1.37
N ASN A 35 17.25 12.75 -0.59
CA ASN A 35 18.59 13.21 -0.25
C ASN A 35 19.62 12.20 -0.76
N GLN A 36 20.33 12.55 -1.83
CA GLN A 36 21.34 11.70 -2.44
C GLN A 36 22.54 11.39 -1.52
N ASN A 37 22.90 12.32 -0.63
CA ASN A 37 24.01 12.11 0.32
C ASN A 37 23.75 10.96 1.29
N THR A 38 22.52 10.87 1.76
CA THR A 38 22.12 9.88 2.78
C THR A 38 21.43 8.67 2.20
N GLY A 39 21.07 8.72 0.91
CA GLY A 39 20.24 7.71 0.26
C GLY A 39 18.78 7.68 0.76
N LEU A 40 18.36 8.66 1.57
CA LEU A 40 17.02 8.68 2.15
C LEU A 40 16.03 9.33 1.19
N THR A 41 14.98 8.59 0.86
CA THR A 41 13.78 9.09 0.17
C THR A 41 12.57 8.96 1.10
N GLN A 42 11.86 10.06 1.31
CA GLN A 42 10.69 10.15 2.19
C GLN A 42 9.46 10.52 1.39
N LEU A 43 8.40 9.72 1.52
CA LEU A 43 7.07 10.00 1.01
C LEU A 43 6.21 10.39 2.20
N ILE A 44 5.64 11.59 2.19
CA ILE A 44 5.01 12.20 3.35
C ILE A 44 3.63 12.75 2.96
N ASN A 45 2.68 12.61 3.88
CA ASN A 45 1.40 13.30 3.83
C ASN A 45 1.43 14.48 4.83
N PHE A 46 1.01 15.67 4.40
CA PHE A 46 0.95 16.87 5.26
C PHE A 46 -0.45 17.17 5.77
N TYR A 47 -1.46 16.42 5.36
CA TYR A 47 -2.84 16.66 5.75
C TYR A 47 -3.26 15.79 6.93
N ASP A 48 -4.43 16.09 7.47
CA ASP A 48 -5.00 15.37 8.60
C ASP A 48 -5.13 13.88 8.28
N MET A 49 -4.34 13.09 8.99
CA MET A 49 -4.23 11.65 8.83
C MET A 49 -5.43 10.90 9.40
N ASP A 50 -6.17 11.54 10.30
CA ASP A 50 -7.32 10.96 10.98
C ASP A 50 -8.62 11.14 10.17
N SER A 51 -8.58 11.88 9.05
CA SER A 51 -9.73 12.07 8.18
C SER A 51 -10.21 10.75 7.58
N GLU A 52 -11.50 10.49 7.71
CA GLU A 52 -12.13 9.30 7.12
C GLU A 52 -12.61 9.50 5.67
N ASP A 53 -12.53 10.72 5.13
CA ASP A 53 -12.98 10.98 3.77
C ASP A 53 -12.07 10.31 2.71
N ALA A 54 -12.65 9.93 1.58
CA ALA A 54 -11.94 9.22 0.51
C ALA A 54 -10.82 10.05 -0.12
N PHE A 55 -10.92 11.38 -0.11
CA PHE A 55 -9.93 12.28 -0.65
C PHE A 55 -8.67 12.31 0.23
N SER A 56 -8.83 12.36 1.55
CA SER A 56 -7.72 12.27 2.49
C SER A 56 -7.00 10.93 2.39
N LYS A 57 -7.74 9.82 2.24
CA LYS A 57 -7.14 8.49 2.02
C LYS A 57 -6.29 8.41 0.75
N ARG A 58 -6.65 9.12 -0.30
CA ARG A 58 -5.86 9.22 -1.54
C ARG A 58 -4.54 9.96 -1.37
N ARG A 59 -4.42 10.80 -0.35
CA ARG A 59 -3.21 11.59 -0.08
C ARG A 59 -2.18 10.82 0.73
N HIS A 60 -2.57 9.77 1.45
CA HIS A 60 -1.60 8.92 2.13
C HIS A 60 -0.53 8.45 1.16
N PRO A 61 0.74 8.46 1.59
CA PRO A 61 1.82 7.93 0.80
C PRO A 61 1.51 6.53 0.30
N VAL A 62 1.78 6.29 -0.96
CA VAL A 62 1.68 4.96 -1.56
C VAL A 62 2.94 4.65 -2.35
N LEU A 63 3.43 3.44 -2.15
CA LEU A 63 4.55 2.86 -2.85
C LEU A 63 4.06 1.60 -3.55
N TRP A 64 4.39 1.45 -4.81
CA TRP A 64 4.18 0.22 -5.56
C TRP A 64 5.53 -0.40 -5.88
N HIS A 65 5.68 -1.64 -5.48
CA HIS A 65 6.83 -2.47 -5.80
C HIS A 65 6.30 -3.75 -6.44
N HIS A 66 6.60 -3.94 -7.72
CA HIS A 66 5.95 -4.96 -8.55
C HIS A 66 4.42 -4.89 -8.44
N GLU A 67 3.74 -5.98 -8.12
CA GLU A 67 2.27 -6.02 -7.98
C GLU A 67 1.80 -5.71 -6.55
N ASN A 68 2.71 -5.37 -5.65
CA ASN A 68 2.38 -5.02 -4.27
C ASN A 68 2.19 -3.51 -4.12
N GLN A 69 1.18 -3.13 -3.38
CA GLN A 69 0.93 -1.77 -2.94
C GLN A 69 1.20 -1.66 -1.44
N ILE A 70 1.98 -0.67 -1.04
CA ILE A 70 2.33 -0.39 0.36
C ILE A 70 1.90 1.03 0.69
N THR A 71 1.16 1.20 1.77
CA THR A 71 0.67 2.51 2.25
C THR A 71 0.97 2.68 3.72
N GLY A 72 0.90 3.91 4.20
CA GLY A 72 1.04 4.30 5.62
C GLY A 72 1.06 5.82 5.73
N ASP A 73 1.29 6.34 6.92
CA ASP A 73 1.30 7.79 7.14
C ASP A 73 2.60 8.44 6.65
N SER A 74 3.70 7.69 6.70
CA SER A 74 4.98 8.08 6.12
C SER A 74 5.74 6.84 5.65
N ILE A 75 6.36 6.94 4.48
CA ILE A 75 7.17 5.86 3.89
C ILE A 75 8.58 6.37 3.66
N HIS A 76 9.56 5.67 4.20
CA HIS A 76 10.98 5.97 4.03
C HIS A 76 11.65 4.83 3.27
N LEU A 77 12.26 5.14 2.14
CA LEU A 77 13.17 4.28 1.41
C LEU A 77 14.60 4.70 1.73
N ILE A 78 15.44 3.73 2.03
CA ILE A 78 16.86 3.93 2.29
C ILE A 78 17.62 3.17 1.23
N SER A 79 18.47 3.87 0.50
CA SER A 79 19.33 3.32 -0.56
C SER A 79 20.79 3.56 -0.20
N ASN A 80 21.66 2.74 -0.73
CA ASN A 80 23.09 3.00 -0.66
C ASN A 80 23.44 4.23 -1.53
N PRO A 81 24.01 5.31 -0.96
CA PRO A 81 24.27 6.53 -1.73
C PRO A 81 25.25 6.38 -2.91
N LYS A 82 26.08 5.31 -2.90
CA LYS A 82 27.09 5.09 -3.94
C LYS A 82 26.59 4.18 -5.07
N THR A 83 25.81 3.16 -4.72
CA THR A 83 25.35 2.15 -5.70
C THR A 83 23.90 2.38 -6.11
N GLU A 84 23.18 3.27 -5.41
CA GLU A 84 21.75 3.54 -5.56
C GLU A 84 20.86 2.29 -5.35
N SER A 85 21.43 1.20 -4.84
CA SER A 85 20.68 0.00 -4.50
C SER A 85 19.82 0.22 -3.27
N LEU A 86 18.61 -0.34 -3.27
CA LEU A 86 17.71 -0.29 -2.13
C LEU A 86 18.21 -1.19 -1.00
N ASP A 87 18.30 -0.64 0.21
CA ASP A 87 18.69 -1.36 1.41
C ASP A 87 17.48 -1.68 2.30
N SER A 88 16.65 -0.68 2.56
CA SER A 88 15.48 -0.87 3.44
C SER A 88 14.31 0.05 3.14
N LEU A 89 13.15 -0.41 3.59
CA LEU A 89 11.87 0.31 3.56
C LEU A 89 11.34 0.41 4.99
N LYS A 90 10.88 1.58 5.39
CA LYS A 90 10.18 1.77 6.66
C LYS A 90 8.87 2.48 6.43
N VAL A 91 7.81 1.93 7.01
CA VAL A 91 6.49 2.56 7.01
C VAL A 91 6.11 2.86 8.45
N PHE A 92 5.73 4.10 8.71
CA PHE A 92 5.37 4.58 10.03
C PHE A 92 3.87 4.84 10.09
N GLU A 93 3.24 4.29 11.12
CA GLU A 93 1.81 4.33 11.41
C GLU A 93 0.92 3.86 10.24
N ASN A 94 -0.15 3.18 10.56
CA ASN A 94 -1.15 2.69 9.61
C ASN A 94 -0.56 1.93 8.41
N ALA A 95 0.52 1.17 8.66
CA ALA A 95 1.18 0.40 7.61
C ALA A 95 0.22 -0.65 7.02
N PHE A 96 0.13 -0.68 5.69
CA PHE A 96 -0.78 -1.57 4.98
C PHE A 96 -0.12 -2.09 3.69
N ILE A 97 -0.20 -3.40 3.48
CA ILE A 97 0.24 -4.06 2.25
C ILE A 97 -0.96 -4.69 1.57
N ILE A 98 -1.08 -4.49 0.28
CA ILE A 98 -2.09 -5.14 -0.56
C ILE A 98 -1.38 -5.77 -1.75
N SER A 99 -1.68 -7.02 -2.03
CA SER A 99 -1.38 -7.65 -3.32
C SER A 99 -2.60 -8.37 -3.87
N LYS A 100 -2.85 -8.20 -5.16
CA LYS A 100 -3.95 -8.91 -5.80
C LYS A 100 -3.59 -10.40 -5.90
N ASP A 101 -4.52 -11.28 -5.54
CA ASP A 101 -4.38 -12.69 -5.86
C ASP A 101 -4.39 -12.86 -7.39
N SER A 102 -3.27 -13.30 -7.96
CA SER A 102 -3.09 -13.41 -9.40
C SER A 102 -3.97 -14.50 -10.05
N LEU A 103 -4.43 -15.44 -9.25
CA LEU A 103 -5.20 -16.62 -9.69
C LEU A 103 -6.68 -16.55 -9.27
N GLY A 104 -7.07 -15.50 -8.55
CA GLY A 104 -8.42 -15.32 -8.06
C GLY A 104 -8.90 -13.87 -8.09
N ALA A 105 -10.06 -13.63 -7.54
CA ALA A 105 -10.65 -12.29 -7.43
C ALA A 105 -10.29 -11.58 -6.10
N GLY A 106 -9.53 -12.23 -5.22
CA GLY A 106 -9.23 -11.74 -3.88
C GLY A 106 -8.02 -10.81 -3.80
N TYR A 107 -7.81 -10.29 -2.61
CA TYR A 107 -6.66 -9.46 -2.25
C TYR A 107 -6.01 -9.99 -0.98
N ASN A 108 -4.74 -10.33 -1.06
CA ASN A 108 -3.92 -10.53 0.13
C ASN A 108 -3.70 -9.17 0.80
N GLN A 109 -3.97 -9.10 2.09
CA GLN A 109 -3.97 -7.87 2.86
C GLN A 109 -3.22 -8.10 4.16
N ILE A 110 -2.33 -7.20 4.49
CA ILE A 110 -1.61 -7.23 5.77
C ILE A 110 -1.52 -5.80 6.28
N SER A 111 -1.94 -5.60 7.51
CA SER A 111 -1.91 -4.30 8.17
C SER A 111 -1.21 -4.37 9.52
N GLY A 112 -0.71 -3.23 10.00
CA GLY A 112 -0.13 -3.09 11.32
C GLY A 112 0.28 -1.65 11.61
N LYS A 113 0.85 -1.42 12.80
CA LYS A 113 1.26 -0.06 13.17
C LYS A 113 2.49 0.40 12.37
N LYS A 114 3.46 -0.48 12.15
CA LYS A 114 4.72 -0.18 11.44
C LYS A 114 5.09 -1.33 10.52
N LEU A 115 5.92 -1.02 9.52
CA LEU A 115 6.53 -2.00 8.66
C LEU A 115 8.01 -1.68 8.49
N ASP A 116 8.85 -2.72 8.65
CA ASP A 116 10.27 -2.70 8.32
C ASP A 116 10.54 -3.73 7.22
N GLY A 117 10.95 -3.27 6.04
CA GLY A 117 11.31 -4.09 4.90
C GLY A 117 12.81 -4.07 4.65
N LEU A 118 13.38 -5.21 4.30
CA LEU A 118 14.78 -5.35 3.90
C LEU A 118 14.87 -5.80 2.45
N PHE A 119 15.72 -5.11 1.68
CA PHE A 119 16.00 -5.45 0.30
C PHE A 119 17.32 -6.25 0.21
N LYS A 120 17.36 -7.13 -0.75
CA LYS A 120 18.55 -7.82 -1.21
C LYS A 120 18.58 -7.78 -2.73
N GLU A 121 19.65 -7.26 -3.31
CA GLU A 121 19.78 -7.11 -4.78
C GLU A 121 18.61 -6.30 -5.42
N ASN A 122 18.14 -5.25 -4.73
CA ASN A 122 16.97 -4.43 -5.07
C ASN A 122 15.60 -5.14 -4.98
N GLU A 123 15.57 -6.41 -4.59
CA GLU A 123 14.33 -7.14 -4.37
C GLU A 123 13.97 -7.17 -2.89
N LEU A 124 12.70 -6.97 -2.60
CA LEU A 124 12.18 -7.02 -1.22
C LEU A 124 12.25 -8.46 -0.74
N HIS A 125 13.04 -8.71 0.31
CA HIS A 125 13.35 -10.04 0.80
C HIS A 125 12.60 -10.39 2.10
N THR A 126 12.56 -9.46 3.04
CA THR A 126 11.90 -9.68 4.32
C THR A 126 11.07 -8.46 4.68
N ILE A 127 9.87 -8.68 5.19
CA ILE A 127 9.00 -7.63 5.71
C ILE A 127 8.55 -8.02 7.11
N ASP A 128 8.81 -7.16 8.08
CA ASP A 128 8.29 -7.26 9.43
C ASP A 128 7.16 -6.25 9.62
N VAL A 129 5.95 -6.74 9.87
CA VAL A 129 4.80 -5.92 10.26
C VAL A 129 4.67 -5.97 11.78
N ILE A 130 4.72 -4.81 12.42
CA ILE A 130 4.97 -4.69 13.85
C ILE A 130 3.80 -3.98 14.54
N LYS A 131 3.33 -4.57 15.62
CA LYS A 131 2.20 -4.16 16.48
C LYS A 131 0.86 -4.20 15.77
N ASN A 132 -0.07 -4.92 16.40
CA ASN A 132 -1.45 -5.11 15.95
C ASN A 132 -1.50 -5.58 14.49
N ALA A 133 -0.66 -6.56 14.14
CA ALA A 133 -0.62 -7.09 12.80
C ALA A 133 -1.90 -7.91 12.53
N GLU A 134 -2.58 -7.59 11.42
CA GLU A 134 -3.74 -8.33 10.92
C GLU A 134 -3.50 -8.76 9.47
N SER A 135 -3.99 -9.93 9.08
CA SER A 135 -3.88 -10.42 7.71
C SER A 135 -5.16 -11.08 7.20
N ILE A 136 -5.37 -10.96 5.90
CA ILE A 136 -6.24 -11.82 5.08
C ILE A 136 -5.35 -12.36 3.98
N TYR A 137 -5.21 -13.69 3.91
CA TYR A 137 -4.30 -14.32 2.97
C TYR A 137 -4.97 -15.53 2.29
N PHE A 138 -4.93 -15.55 0.97
CA PHE A 138 -5.46 -16.65 0.14
C PHE A 138 -4.40 -17.74 0.05
N LEU A 139 -4.63 -18.84 0.78
CA LEU A 139 -3.72 -19.99 0.85
C LEU A 139 -3.88 -20.85 -0.39
N ARG A 140 -2.76 -21.18 -1.02
CA ARG A 140 -2.72 -22.06 -2.18
C ARG A 140 -1.75 -23.21 -1.95
N ASP A 141 -2.04 -24.36 -2.56
CA ASP A 141 -1.15 -25.52 -2.55
C ASP A 141 -0.05 -25.42 -3.63
N ALA A 142 0.72 -26.49 -3.78
CA ALA A 142 1.80 -26.58 -4.75
C ALA A 142 1.31 -26.51 -6.22
N ASP A 143 0.08 -26.91 -6.47
CA ASP A 143 -0.58 -26.86 -7.79
C ASP A 143 -1.30 -25.52 -8.03
N ASN A 144 -1.14 -24.55 -7.10
CA ASN A 144 -1.79 -23.25 -7.09
C ASN A 144 -3.31 -23.29 -6.90
N GLU A 145 -3.88 -24.39 -6.44
CA GLU A 145 -5.29 -24.46 -6.10
C GLU A 145 -5.56 -23.79 -4.75
N LEU A 146 -6.69 -23.09 -4.65
CA LEU A 146 -7.05 -22.36 -3.43
C LEU A 146 -7.50 -23.33 -2.34
N ILE A 147 -6.72 -23.45 -1.27
CA ILE A 147 -7.02 -24.27 -0.08
C ILE A 147 -8.03 -23.57 0.83
N GLY A 148 -7.95 -22.23 0.92
CA GLY A 148 -8.80 -21.44 1.79
C GLY A 148 -8.29 -20.04 2.02
N VAL A 149 -9.00 -19.29 2.86
CA VAL A 149 -8.65 -17.91 3.24
C VAL A 149 -8.31 -17.86 4.72
N ASP A 150 -7.07 -17.52 5.04
CA ASP A 150 -6.62 -17.30 6.42
C ASP A 150 -6.88 -15.84 6.82
N LYS A 151 -7.59 -15.65 7.91
CA LYS A 151 -7.74 -14.37 8.57
C LYS A 151 -7.15 -14.45 9.97
N SER A 152 -6.14 -13.62 10.24
CA SER A 152 -5.37 -13.73 11.46
C SER A 152 -4.98 -12.37 12.03
N LYS A 153 -4.73 -12.38 13.35
CA LYS A 153 -4.15 -11.27 14.12
C LYS A 153 -2.95 -11.76 14.89
N SER A 154 -1.97 -10.90 15.09
CA SER A 154 -0.82 -11.21 15.96
C SER A 154 -0.12 -9.93 16.41
N GLY A 155 0.79 -10.05 17.38
CA GLY A 155 1.61 -8.92 17.80
C GLY A 155 2.60 -8.47 16.72
N LYS A 156 3.08 -9.42 15.90
CA LYS A 156 4.00 -9.19 14.78
C LYS A 156 3.78 -10.24 13.69
N MET A 157 3.96 -9.86 12.44
CA MET A 157 4.04 -10.79 11.30
C MET A 157 5.38 -10.60 10.57
N ARG A 158 6.05 -11.70 10.24
CA ARG A 158 7.22 -11.71 9.36
C ARG A 158 6.86 -12.38 8.06
N ILE A 159 7.16 -11.71 6.96
CA ILE A 159 6.88 -12.16 5.61
C ILE A 159 8.22 -12.36 4.92
N LEU A 160 8.44 -13.55 4.39
CA LEU A 160 9.57 -13.84 3.52
C LEU A 160 9.10 -13.79 2.07
N VAL A 161 9.80 -12.99 1.28
CA VAL A 161 9.49 -12.75 -0.14
C VAL A 161 10.63 -13.33 -0.97
N SER A 162 10.31 -14.03 -2.03
CA SER A 162 11.25 -14.49 -3.05
C SER A 162 10.53 -14.47 -4.40
N GLU A 163 11.26 -14.09 -5.46
CA GLU A 163 10.69 -13.95 -6.82
C GLU A 163 9.41 -13.08 -6.86
N ASN A 164 9.40 -12.02 -6.04
CA ASN A 164 8.27 -11.09 -5.87
C ASN A 164 6.96 -11.72 -5.35
N LYS A 165 7.04 -12.94 -4.81
CA LYS A 165 5.92 -13.65 -4.19
C LYS A 165 6.18 -13.85 -2.70
N ILE A 166 5.10 -13.83 -1.93
CA ILE A 166 5.16 -14.21 -0.52
C ILE A 166 5.33 -15.72 -0.44
N ASN A 167 6.48 -16.17 0.10
CA ASN A 167 6.78 -17.59 0.29
C ASN A 167 6.34 -18.08 1.66
N GLU A 168 6.49 -17.24 2.66
CA GLU A 168 6.20 -17.62 4.04
C GLU A 168 5.65 -16.43 4.82
N LEU A 169 4.63 -16.68 5.63
CA LEU A 169 4.03 -15.75 6.55
C LEU A 169 4.10 -16.32 7.97
N GLN A 170 5.03 -15.81 8.78
CA GLN A 170 5.20 -16.18 10.17
C GLN A 170 4.42 -15.22 11.07
N LYS A 171 3.55 -15.75 11.93
CA LYS A 171 2.80 -15.01 12.95
C LYS A 171 3.51 -15.16 14.29
N ILE A 172 3.73 -14.05 14.99
CA ILE A 172 4.55 -14.01 16.21
C ILE A 172 3.80 -13.25 17.30
N ASN A 173 3.70 -13.86 18.47
CA ASN A 173 3.03 -13.35 19.66
C ASN A 173 1.51 -13.14 19.52
N GLN A 174 0.76 -13.58 20.51
CA GLN A 174 -0.69 -13.35 20.63
C GLN A 174 -1.46 -13.70 19.34
N ILE A 175 -1.20 -14.89 18.81
CA ILE A 175 -1.78 -15.33 17.55
C ILE A 175 -3.23 -15.70 17.78
N ASP A 176 -4.12 -15.06 17.02
CA ASP A 176 -5.54 -15.41 16.89
C ASP A 176 -5.89 -15.44 15.41
N GLY A 177 -6.50 -16.52 14.94
CA GLY A 177 -6.80 -16.63 13.53
C GLY A 177 -7.61 -17.85 13.18
N LYS A 178 -8.24 -17.79 12.01
CA LYS A 178 -9.04 -18.87 11.47
C LYS A 178 -8.87 -18.94 9.97
N THR A 179 -8.76 -20.17 9.46
CA THR A 179 -8.80 -20.46 8.03
C THR A 179 -10.22 -20.91 7.67
N TYR A 180 -10.74 -20.36 6.59
CA TYR A 180 -12.06 -20.64 6.04
C TYR A 180 -11.94 -21.24 4.66
N PRO A 181 -12.80 -22.20 4.28
CA PRO A 181 -13.07 -22.43 2.85
C PRO A 181 -13.51 -21.12 2.19
N GLU A 182 -13.19 -20.92 0.92
CA GLU A 182 -13.48 -19.63 0.24
C GLU A 182 -14.96 -19.24 0.31
N ASP A 183 -15.85 -20.23 0.10
CA ASP A 183 -17.29 -20.00 0.08
C ASP A 183 -17.87 -19.70 1.47
N ASP A 184 -17.21 -20.16 2.53
CA ASP A 184 -17.60 -19.94 3.93
C ASP A 184 -16.97 -18.66 4.51
N PHE A 185 -16.08 -17.99 3.78
CA PHE A 185 -15.43 -16.77 4.27
C PHE A 185 -16.43 -15.60 4.30
N PRO A 186 -16.75 -15.04 5.50
CA PRO A 186 -17.81 -14.06 5.64
C PRO A 186 -17.55 -12.80 4.78
N GLU A 187 -18.56 -12.34 4.06
CA GLU A 187 -18.49 -11.19 3.17
C GLU A 187 -18.00 -9.91 3.86
N ASN A 188 -18.54 -9.65 5.07
CA ASN A 188 -18.17 -8.48 5.88
C ASN A 188 -16.74 -8.56 6.47
N GLN A 189 -16.03 -9.64 6.24
CA GLN A 189 -14.67 -9.83 6.70
C GLN A 189 -13.64 -9.89 5.58
N ARG A 190 -14.06 -9.69 4.33
CA ARG A 190 -13.19 -9.82 3.14
C ARG A 190 -12.21 -8.66 2.96
N ILE A 191 -12.36 -7.59 3.72
CA ILE A 191 -11.44 -6.46 3.74
C ILE A 191 -11.06 -6.06 5.16
N LEU A 192 -9.80 -5.68 5.35
CA LEU A 192 -9.32 -5.08 6.59
C LEU A 192 -9.65 -3.58 6.63
N LYS A 193 -9.78 -3.02 7.83
CA LYS A 193 -9.94 -1.58 8.00
C LYS A 193 -8.75 -0.84 7.40
N GLY A 194 -9.02 0.16 6.56
CA GLY A 194 -7.98 0.94 5.88
C GLY A 194 -7.63 0.43 4.47
N PHE A 195 -8.28 -0.61 3.97
CA PHE A 195 -8.09 -1.09 2.61
C PHE A 195 -8.47 -0.03 1.57
N VAL A 196 -7.52 0.37 0.74
CA VAL A 196 -7.74 1.23 -0.43
C VAL A 196 -6.83 0.75 -1.55
N TRP A 197 -7.39 0.20 -2.63
CA TRP A 197 -6.63 -0.23 -3.80
C TRP A 197 -6.47 0.93 -4.78
N ARG A 198 -5.23 1.31 -5.08
CA ARG A 198 -4.89 2.52 -5.84
C ARG A 198 -4.06 2.24 -7.10
N LYS A 199 -4.22 1.05 -7.69
CA LYS A 199 -3.43 0.62 -8.87
C LYS A 199 -3.58 1.58 -10.07
N THR A 200 -4.73 2.21 -10.22
CA THR A 200 -5.01 3.18 -11.30
C THR A 200 -4.20 4.46 -11.19
N GLU A 201 -3.75 4.81 -9.99
CA GLU A 201 -2.93 6.00 -9.72
C GLU A 201 -1.43 5.75 -9.91
N ARG A 202 -1.01 4.49 -10.14
CA ARG A 202 0.40 4.10 -10.25
C ARG A 202 1.03 4.67 -11.51
N PRO A 203 2.09 5.48 -11.40
CA PRO A 203 2.92 5.85 -12.55
C PRO A 203 3.61 4.60 -13.13
N ARG A 204 3.47 4.38 -14.43
CA ARG A 204 4.06 3.26 -15.16
C ARG A 204 5.13 3.69 -16.15
N SER A 205 5.20 4.99 -16.40
CA SER A 205 6.17 5.61 -17.30
C SER A 205 6.58 6.99 -16.77
N VAL A 206 7.54 7.60 -17.40
CA VAL A 206 7.96 8.98 -17.07
C VAL A 206 6.86 9.98 -17.43
N GLU A 207 6.11 9.73 -18.48
CA GLU A 207 4.99 10.56 -18.93
C GLU A 207 3.87 10.62 -17.88
N ASP A 208 3.63 9.52 -17.16
CA ASP A 208 2.62 9.43 -16.12
C ASP A 208 2.91 10.33 -14.91
N LEU A 209 4.17 10.77 -14.74
CA LEU A 209 4.53 11.71 -13.68
C LEU A 209 3.81 13.06 -13.81
N PHE A 210 3.44 13.42 -15.04
CA PHE A 210 2.81 14.70 -15.36
C PHE A 210 1.32 14.58 -15.71
N SER A 211 0.78 13.36 -15.72
CA SER A 211 -0.64 13.12 -15.96
C SER A 211 -1.48 13.46 -14.74
N GLU A 212 -2.74 13.82 -14.96
CA GLU A 212 -3.73 13.90 -13.89
C GLU A 212 -4.07 12.51 -13.34
N ASP A 213 -4.53 12.48 -12.08
CA ASP A 213 -4.95 11.22 -11.48
C ASP A 213 -6.32 10.79 -12.02
N PRO A 214 -6.47 9.52 -12.38
CA PRO A 214 -7.78 9.01 -12.75
C PRO A 214 -8.74 9.04 -11.54
N PRO A 215 -10.05 8.99 -11.77
CA PRO A 215 -11.03 8.80 -10.71
C PRO A 215 -10.69 7.56 -9.86
N LEU A 216 -10.96 7.64 -8.56
CA LEU A 216 -10.78 6.50 -7.67
C LEU A 216 -11.83 5.43 -7.96
N GLU A 217 -11.41 4.33 -8.54
CA GLU A 217 -12.27 3.16 -8.74
C GLU A 217 -12.08 2.18 -7.57
N LEU A 218 -13.16 1.87 -6.88
CA LEU A 218 -13.14 0.83 -5.87
C LEU A 218 -13.13 -0.55 -6.56
N PRO A 219 -12.27 -1.48 -6.16
CA PRO A 219 -12.23 -2.80 -6.75
C PRO A 219 -13.53 -3.57 -6.44
N ALA A 220 -14.03 -4.31 -7.41
CA ALA A 220 -15.09 -5.27 -7.16
C ALA A 220 -14.52 -6.42 -6.32
N ILE A 221 -14.99 -6.58 -5.11
CA ILE A 221 -14.62 -7.67 -4.21
C ILE A 221 -15.84 -8.60 -4.10
N LYS A 222 -15.65 -9.90 -4.31
CA LYS A 222 -16.72 -10.89 -4.21
C LYS A 222 -17.44 -10.76 -2.87
N GLY A 223 -18.78 -10.57 -2.90
CA GLY A 223 -19.61 -10.45 -1.71
C GLY A 223 -19.67 -9.04 -1.09
N LEU A 224 -18.98 -8.05 -1.64
CA LEU A 224 -19.20 -6.65 -1.28
C LEU A 224 -20.04 -5.98 -2.38
N GLY A 225 -21.28 -5.65 -2.07
CA GLY A 225 -22.08 -4.82 -2.98
C GLY A 225 -21.36 -3.51 -3.28
N VAL A 226 -21.39 -3.08 -4.53
CA VAL A 226 -20.87 -1.76 -4.93
C VAL A 226 -21.84 -0.71 -4.36
N HIS A 227 -21.67 -0.38 -3.09
CA HIS A 227 -22.28 0.84 -2.56
C HIS A 227 -21.42 2.00 -3.03
N SER A 228 -21.85 2.64 -4.11
CA SER A 228 -21.35 3.95 -4.49
C SER A 228 -21.82 4.96 -3.43
N PRO A 229 -20.97 5.52 -2.57
CA PRO A 229 -21.40 6.50 -1.57
C PRO A 229 -21.83 7.83 -2.19
N GLN A 230 -21.58 8.03 -3.49
CA GLN A 230 -21.78 9.31 -4.15
C GLN A 230 -23.19 9.52 -4.72
N ALA A 231 -23.99 8.50 -4.92
CA ALA A 231 -25.34 8.66 -5.48
C ALA A 231 -26.39 9.11 -4.46
N ALA A 232 -26.14 8.91 -3.14
CA ALA A 232 -27.14 9.21 -2.11
C ALA A 232 -27.01 10.61 -1.48
N PHE A 233 -25.91 11.32 -1.70
CA PHE A 233 -25.67 12.62 -1.03
C PHE A 233 -26.06 13.84 -1.84
N PHE A 234 -26.20 13.72 -3.16
CA PHE A 234 -26.50 14.87 -4.03
C PHE A 234 -27.98 15.07 -4.36
N ASP A 235 -28.84 14.12 -4.06
CA ASP A 235 -30.23 14.15 -4.52
C ASP A 235 -31.27 14.68 -3.50
N LYS A 236 -30.83 15.02 -2.29
CA LYS A 236 -31.76 15.51 -1.24
C LYS A 236 -31.56 16.95 -0.78
N SER A 237 -30.58 17.68 -1.27
CA SER A 237 -30.32 19.06 -0.83
C SER A 237 -30.74 20.14 -1.81
N LEU A 238 -31.21 19.80 -3.00
CA LEU A 238 -31.62 20.78 -4.03
C LEU A 238 -33.14 20.90 -4.23
N GLU A 239 -33.96 20.03 -3.66
CA GLU A 239 -35.41 20.11 -3.81
C GLU A 239 -36.12 21.05 -2.80
N ASN A 240 -35.42 21.61 -1.82
CA ASN A 240 -36.02 22.48 -0.78
C ASN A 240 -35.61 23.97 -0.87
N ARG A 241 -35.31 24.48 -2.04
CA ARG A 241 -35.03 25.92 -2.23
C ARG A 241 -35.77 26.51 -3.43
N VAL A 242 -37.04 26.23 -3.57
CA VAL A 242 -37.97 27.07 -4.37
C VAL A 242 -39.33 26.96 -3.72
N GLU A 243 -39.60 27.81 -2.74
CA GLU A 243 -40.85 28.43 -2.42
C GLU A 243 -40.56 29.68 -1.61
#